data_6f10f89808276c11231798213d137bc2
#
_entry.id   6f10f89808276c11231798213d137bc2
#
_cell.length_a   1.000
_cell.length_b   1.000
_cell.length_c   1.000
_cell.angle_alpha   90.00
_cell.angle_beta   90.00
_cell.angle_gamma   90.00
#
_symmetry.space_group_name_H-M   'P 1'
#
loop_
_entity.id
_entity.type
_entity.pdbx_description
1 polymer ?
#
loop_
_entity_poly.entity_id
_entity_poly.type
_entity_poly.pdbx_seq_one_letter_code
_entity_poly.pdbx_strand_id
1 'polypeptide(L)'
;MGLLGCGRGGATTTPPATAARGRELLVLGGTGFIGPHLVRHAVARGHRVTIFTRGRREAALPAGVTRLIGDRDGKLEALQGRRFDAVIDDSASKPERVRLSTQLLKDQVGRYLFTSSTGVYYPYLQPGADERRAVRMAATDPEDGSEAYGVAKAQCEREVMQAFGARGTVVRPTYIIGPGDTTDRFPYWPQRLARGGEVLAPGRRTDPVQWIDVRDLAEFMVRLIEDDRAGTYNVVGPRRAWTMGEFLPAANAAVGGTGSFTWIDDYEFLSAQEIFDSVPWVMLKDNDLWHMSSSNTKAVAAGLGFRGLEETVRDTLAWWGTVEAARRDRPGFSIQPEQEARALAAWKALRA
;
A
#
# COMPACT_ATOMS: atom_id res chain seq x y z
N MET A 1 -40.27 -45.54 31.20
CA MET A 1 -40.64 -45.35 29.79
C MET A 1 -40.48 -43.84 29.49
N GLY A 2 -39.34 -43.41 28.97
CA GLY A 2 -39.04 -42.03 28.65
C GLY A 2 -38.44 -41.98 27.28
N LEU A 3 -39.09 -41.31 26.36
CA LEU A 3 -38.69 -41.14 24.97
C LEU A 3 -37.65 -40.02 24.84
N LEU A 4 -36.46 -40.36 24.34
CA LEU A 4 -35.42 -39.41 23.94
C LEU A 4 -35.78 -38.82 22.57
N GLY A 5 -36.00 -37.50 22.52
CA GLY A 5 -36.17 -36.74 21.30
C GLY A 5 -34.81 -36.29 20.75
N CYS A 6 -34.40 -36.82 19.61
CA CYS A 6 -33.24 -36.34 18.85
C CYS A 6 -33.58 -35.03 18.13
N GLY A 7 -33.04 -33.93 18.59
CA GLY A 7 -33.07 -32.65 17.87
C GLY A 7 -32.09 -32.70 16.68
N ARG A 8 -32.61 -32.65 15.45
CA ARG A 8 -31.79 -32.44 14.23
C ARG A 8 -31.32 -30.98 14.18
N GLY A 9 -30.05 -30.77 14.36
CA GLY A 9 -29.40 -29.50 14.08
C GLY A 9 -29.45 -29.19 12.57
N GLY A 10 -30.25 -28.22 12.19
CA GLY A 10 -30.29 -27.70 10.84
C GLY A 10 -28.97 -26.91 10.55
N ALA A 11 -28.16 -27.43 9.67
CA ALA A 11 -27.04 -26.69 9.11
C ALA A 11 -27.60 -25.53 8.27
N THR A 12 -27.42 -24.31 8.74
CA THR A 12 -27.69 -23.09 7.96
C THR A 12 -26.65 -23.00 6.85
N THR A 13 -26.98 -23.46 5.66
CA THR A 13 -26.20 -23.22 4.45
C THR A 13 -26.29 -21.74 4.12
N THR A 14 -25.20 -21.01 4.32
CA THR A 14 -25.03 -19.65 3.79
C THR A 14 -25.24 -19.72 2.27
N PRO A 15 -26.17 -18.94 1.68
CA PRO A 15 -26.34 -18.96 0.23
C PRO A 15 -25.04 -18.58 -0.45
N PRO A 16 -24.70 -19.23 -1.58
CA PRO A 16 -23.52 -18.88 -2.35
C PRO A 16 -23.61 -17.41 -2.75
N ALA A 17 -22.53 -16.66 -2.52
CA ALA A 17 -22.43 -15.27 -2.97
C ALA A 17 -22.81 -15.23 -4.46
N THR A 18 -23.86 -14.48 -4.80
CA THR A 18 -24.28 -14.24 -6.18
C THR A 18 -23.03 -13.79 -6.95
N ALA A 19 -22.67 -14.53 -8.00
CA ALA A 19 -21.54 -14.17 -8.85
C ALA A 19 -21.71 -12.72 -9.27
N ALA A 20 -20.79 -11.86 -8.87
CA ALA A 20 -20.83 -10.44 -9.22
C ALA A 20 -20.91 -10.34 -10.75
N ARG A 21 -21.89 -9.58 -11.26
CA ARG A 21 -22.04 -9.34 -12.68
C ARG A 21 -20.76 -8.68 -13.18
N GLY A 22 -20.05 -9.31 -14.12
CA GLY A 22 -18.79 -8.78 -14.65
C GLY A 22 -18.95 -7.32 -15.10
N ARG A 23 -18.10 -6.43 -14.58
CA ARG A 23 -18.09 -4.99 -14.89
C ARG A 23 -17.00 -4.69 -15.93
N GLU A 24 -17.19 -3.64 -16.71
CA GLU A 24 -16.19 -3.01 -17.55
C GLU A 24 -15.35 -2.06 -16.69
N LEU A 25 -14.09 -2.42 -16.39
CA LEU A 25 -13.20 -1.63 -15.56
C LEU A 25 -12.09 -0.98 -16.38
N LEU A 26 -11.87 0.32 -16.19
CA LEU A 26 -10.69 1.02 -16.66
C LEU A 26 -9.69 1.17 -15.51
N VAL A 27 -8.45 0.76 -15.71
CA VAL A 27 -7.34 1.01 -14.78
C VAL A 27 -6.41 2.05 -15.41
N LEU A 28 -6.33 3.24 -14.81
CA LEU A 28 -5.35 4.25 -15.19
C LEU A 28 -4.02 3.92 -14.51
N GLY A 29 -3.13 3.23 -15.25
CA GLY A 29 -1.95 2.55 -14.76
C GLY A 29 -1.98 1.07 -15.12
N GLY A 30 -1.85 0.17 -14.13
CA GLY A 30 -1.98 -1.28 -14.34
C GLY A 30 -0.65 -2.01 -14.56
N THR A 31 0.48 -1.33 -14.73
CA THR A 31 1.80 -1.93 -14.95
C THR A 31 2.85 -1.57 -13.88
N GLY A 32 2.43 -0.80 -12.87
CA GLY A 32 3.27 -0.46 -11.71
C GLY A 32 3.17 -1.53 -10.61
N PHE A 33 3.48 -1.16 -9.37
CA PHE A 33 3.46 -2.10 -8.23
C PHE A 33 2.04 -2.65 -7.94
N ILE A 34 1.06 -1.79 -7.75
CA ILE A 34 -0.33 -2.15 -7.43
C ILE A 34 -1.01 -2.80 -8.63
N GLY A 35 -0.78 -2.26 -9.82
CA GLY A 35 -1.53 -2.56 -11.03
C GLY A 35 -1.66 -4.02 -11.39
N PRO A 36 -0.57 -4.82 -11.47
CA PRO A 36 -0.67 -6.23 -11.82
C PRO A 36 -1.48 -7.06 -10.81
N HIS A 37 -1.45 -6.73 -9.52
CA HIS A 37 -2.27 -7.39 -8.49
C HIS A 37 -3.74 -7.03 -8.66
N LEU A 38 -4.02 -5.75 -8.85
CA LEU A 38 -5.36 -5.23 -9.09
C LEU A 38 -6.00 -5.87 -10.35
N VAL A 39 -5.27 -5.88 -11.46
CA VAL A 39 -5.75 -6.43 -12.73
C VAL A 39 -6.00 -7.93 -12.61
N ARG A 40 -5.07 -8.69 -12.01
CA ARG A 40 -5.26 -10.14 -11.79
C ARG A 40 -6.48 -10.42 -10.94
N HIS A 41 -6.65 -9.70 -9.82
CA HIS A 41 -7.80 -9.89 -8.95
C HIS A 41 -9.11 -9.54 -9.66
N ALA A 42 -9.18 -8.40 -10.34
CA ALA A 42 -10.37 -7.98 -11.06
C ALA A 42 -10.79 -9.00 -12.16
N VAL A 43 -9.82 -9.50 -12.94
CA VAL A 43 -10.09 -10.54 -13.95
C VAL A 43 -10.56 -11.85 -13.31
N ALA A 44 -9.93 -12.28 -12.21
CA ALA A 44 -10.33 -13.48 -11.47
C ALA A 44 -11.75 -13.35 -10.88
N ARG A 45 -12.20 -12.12 -10.59
CA ARG A 45 -13.58 -11.81 -10.18
C ARG A 45 -14.58 -11.73 -11.35
N GLY A 46 -14.13 -11.95 -12.59
CA GLY A 46 -14.97 -11.96 -13.79
C GLY A 46 -15.20 -10.58 -14.43
N HIS A 47 -14.42 -9.57 -14.04
CA HIS A 47 -14.49 -8.26 -14.68
C HIS A 47 -13.71 -8.23 -15.99
N ARG A 48 -14.16 -7.43 -16.94
CA ARG A 48 -13.40 -7.08 -18.16
C ARG A 48 -12.56 -5.86 -17.88
N VAL A 49 -11.23 -6.00 -18.02
CA VAL A 49 -10.29 -4.97 -17.62
C VAL A 49 -9.62 -4.35 -18.85
N THR A 50 -9.68 -3.03 -18.92
CA THR A 50 -8.89 -2.20 -19.82
C THR A 50 -7.88 -1.42 -19.00
N ILE A 51 -6.59 -1.48 -19.38
CA ILE A 51 -5.55 -0.63 -18.77
C ILE A 51 -5.20 0.52 -19.71
N PHE A 52 -4.92 1.69 -19.16
CA PHE A 52 -4.41 2.86 -19.89
C PHE A 52 -3.03 3.24 -19.39
N THR A 53 -2.02 3.09 -20.22
CA THR A 53 -0.60 3.25 -19.86
C THR A 53 0.19 3.95 -20.96
N ARG A 54 1.42 4.36 -20.62
CA ARG A 54 2.37 4.92 -21.60
C ARG A 54 3.07 3.85 -22.46
N GLY A 55 2.82 2.56 -22.21
CA GLY A 55 3.49 1.46 -22.92
C GLY A 55 4.98 1.28 -22.61
N ARG A 56 5.52 1.94 -21.56
CA ARG A 56 6.95 1.93 -21.25
C ARG A 56 7.40 0.77 -20.35
N ARG A 57 6.45 0.07 -19.73
CA ARG A 57 6.72 -1.05 -18.81
C ARG A 57 5.93 -2.27 -19.26
N GLU A 58 6.62 -3.39 -19.36
CA GLU A 58 5.99 -4.68 -19.48
C GLU A 58 5.49 -5.15 -18.09
N ALA A 59 4.35 -5.83 -18.10
CA ALA A 59 3.82 -6.51 -16.93
C ALA A 59 3.12 -7.79 -17.39
N ALA A 60 3.35 -8.89 -16.66
CA ALA A 60 2.63 -10.14 -16.86
C ALA A 60 1.19 -9.98 -16.37
N LEU A 61 0.28 -9.75 -17.30
CA LEU A 61 -1.15 -9.58 -17.05
C LEU A 61 -1.93 -10.78 -17.59
N PRO A 62 -3.12 -11.08 -17.04
CA PRO A 62 -3.98 -12.13 -17.55
C PRO A 62 -4.35 -11.91 -19.03
N ALA A 63 -4.65 -13.01 -19.72
CA ALA A 63 -5.21 -12.95 -21.07
C ALA A 63 -6.54 -12.18 -21.07
N GLY A 64 -6.86 -11.52 -22.19
CA GLY A 64 -8.10 -10.76 -22.35
C GLY A 64 -8.07 -9.33 -21.79
N VAL A 65 -6.98 -8.90 -21.14
CA VAL A 65 -6.81 -7.49 -20.73
C VAL A 65 -6.56 -6.62 -21.95
N THR A 66 -7.42 -5.64 -22.17
CA THR A 66 -7.25 -4.64 -23.24
C THR A 66 -6.21 -3.60 -22.83
N ARG A 67 -5.27 -3.28 -23.71
CA ARG A 67 -4.27 -2.23 -23.48
C ARG A 67 -4.53 -1.03 -24.36
N LEU A 68 -4.68 0.13 -23.74
CA LEU A 68 -4.74 1.43 -24.41
C LEU A 68 -3.46 2.20 -24.09
N ILE A 69 -2.89 2.81 -25.12
CA ILE A 69 -1.65 3.59 -25.01
C ILE A 69 -1.99 5.08 -25.08
N GLY A 70 -1.42 5.84 -24.15
CA GLY A 70 -1.53 7.29 -24.07
C GLY A 70 -0.77 7.83 -22.86
N ASP A 71 -0.86 9.13 -22.64
CA ASP A 71 -0.22 9.79 -21.51
C ASP A 71 -1.23 10.69 -20.79
N ARG A 72 -1.24 10.64 -19.47
CA ARG A 72 -2.11 11.46 -18.62
C ARG A 72 -1.75 12.96 -18.66
N ASP A 73 -0.59 13.30 -19.21
CA ASP A 73 -0.19 14.68 -19.51
C ASP A 73 -0.84 15.18 -20.82
N GLY A 74 -2.15 14.96 -20.99
CA GLY A 74 -2.98 15.49 -22.06
C GLY A 74 -3.17 14.60 -23.28
N LYS A 75 -2.54 13.41 -23.36
CA LYS A 75 -2.72 12.45 -24.48
C LYS A 75 -3.72 11.37 -24.09
N LEU A 76 -5.01 11.75 -24.04
CA LEU A 76 -6.10 10.89 -23.56
C LEU A 76 -7.02 10.40 -24.70
N GLU A 77 -6.65 10.59 -25.96
CA GLU A 77 -7.48 10.32 -27.15
C GLU A 77 -7.99 8.88 -27.18
N ALA A 78 -7.15 7.92 -26.74
CA ALA A 78 -7.53 6.51 -26.68
C ALA A 78 -8.69 6.20 -25.69
N LEU A 79 -9.04 7.13 -24.81
CA LEU A 79 -10.16 7.02 -23.87
C LEU A 79 -11.44 7.71 -24.39
N GLN A 80 -11.35 8.54 -25.41
CA GLN A 80 -12.50 9.30 -25.93
C GLN A 80 -13.61 8.37 -26.44
N GLY A 81 -14.86 8.70 -26.07
CA GLY A 81 -16.05 7.95 -26.49
C GLY A 81 -16.21 6.57 -25.85
N ARG A 82 -15.28 6.12 -25.01
CA ARG A 82 -15.37 4.83 -24.32
C ARG A 82 -16.17 4.96 -23.03
N ARG A 83 -16.92 3.91 -22.72
CA ARG A 83 -17.72 3.82 -21.50
C ARG A 83 -17.21 2.68 -20.62
N PHE A 84 -17.21 2.90 -19.30
CA PHE A 84 -16.83 1.91 -18.30
C PHE A 84 -17.78 1.98 -17.11
N ASP A 85 -17.98 0.86 -16.43
CA ASP A 85 -18.74 0.85 -15.17
C ASP A 85 -17.96 1.58 -14.07
N ALA A 86 -16.64 1.41 -14.03
CA ALA A 86 -15.79 2.12 -13.08
C ALA A 86 -14.37 2.37 -13.62
N VAL A 87 -13.74 3.41 -13.05
CA VAL A 87 -12.31 3.69 -13.19
C VAL A 87 -11.61 3.44 -11.85
N ILE A 88 -10.45 2.80 -11.90
CA ILE A 88 -9.50 2.70 -10.79
C ILE A 88 -8.22 3.42 -11.21
N ASP A 89 -7.92 4.52 -10.53
CA ASP A 89 -6.74 5.34 -10.78
C ASP A 89 -5.64 5.02 -9.77
N ASP A 90 -4.66 4.22 -10.18
CA ASP A 90 -3.55 3.76 -9.33
C ASP A 90 -2.24 4.52 -9.56
N SER A 91 -2.20 5.52 -10.43
CA SER A 91 -0.95 6.05 -10.96
C SER A 91 -0.75 7.55 -10.86
N ALA A 92 -1.72 8.34 -10.36
CA ALA A 92 -1.60 9.79 -10.36
C ALA A 92 -1.02 10.35 -9.06
N SER A 93 -0.09 11.30 -9.22
CA SER A 93 0.44 12.15 -8.15
C SER A 93 0.40 13.64 -8.50
N LYS A 94 -0.08 14.00 -9.70
CA LYS A 94 -0.22 15.39 -10.14
C LYS A 94 -1.71 15.73 -10.29
N PRO A 95 -2.20 16.79 -9.60
CA PRO A 95 -3.62 17.17 -9.65
C PRO A 95 -4.13 17.42 -11.06
N GLU A 96 -3.30 18.00 -11.91
CA GLU A 96 -3.66 18.27 -13.31
C GLU A 96 -3.98 17.01 -14.12
N ARG A 97 -3.21 15.94 -13.92
CA ARG A 97 -3.49 14.64 -14.56
C ARG A 97 -4.83 14.06 -14.11
N VAL A 98 -5.16 14.21 -12.84
CA VAL A 98 -6.46 13.76 -12.31
C VAL A 98 -7.58 14.60 -12.88
N ARG A 99 -7.43 15.94 -12.89
CA ARG A 99 -8.40 16.85 -13.47
C ARG A 99 -8.72 16.51 -14.93
N LEU A 100 -7.69 16.34 -15.77
CA LEU A 100 -7.89 15.98 -17.19
C LEU A 100 -8.65 14.65 -17.33
N SER A 101 -8.28 13.62 -16.55
CA SER A 101 -8.94 12.32 -16.60
C SER A 101 -10.38 12.39 -16.10
N THR A 102 -10.63 13.10 -14.98
CA THR A 102 -11.98 13.22 -14.41
C THR A 102 -12.92 14.03 -15.30
N GLN A 103 -12.43 15.11 -15.91
CA GLN A 103 -13.22 15.89 -16.86
C GLN A 103 -13.63 15.09 -18.10
N LEU A 104 -12.70 14.29 -18.65
CA LEU A 104 -12.99 13.44 -19.79
C LEU A 104 -14.00 12.34 -19.44
N LEU A 105 -13.86 11.73 -18.26
CA LEU A 105 -14.56 10.49 -17.92
C LEU A 105 -15.85 10.67 -17.12
N LYS A 106 -16.15 11.87 -16.58
CA LYS A 106 -17.27 12.09 -15.62
C LYS A 106 -18.65 11.68 -16.16
N ASP A 107 -18.87 11.78 -17.47
CA ASP A 107 -20.14 11.45 -18.12
C ASP A 107 -20.09 10.07 -18.82
N GLN A 108 -18.95 9.39 -18.80
CA GLN A 108 -18.71 8.13 -19.48
C GLN A 108 -18.50 6.96 -18.51
N VAL A 109 -18.39 7.25 -17.21
CA VAL A 109 -18.01 6.29 -16.18
C VAL A 109 -18.98 6.37 -15.00
N GLY A 110 -19.41 5.20 -14.53
CA GLY A 110 -20.33 5.10 -13.38
C GLY A 110 -19.67 5.54 -12.08
N ARG A 111 -18.42 5.13 -11.82
CA ARG A 111 -17.70 5.37 -10.56
C ARG A 111 -16.21 5.61 -10.78
N TYR A 112 -15.59 6.44 -9.96
CA TYR A 112 -14.15 6.71 -9.99
C TYR A 112 -13.51 6.45 -8.64
N LEU A 113 -12.58 5.50 -8.55
CA LEU A 113 -11.76 5.21 -7.38
C LEU A 113 -10.35 5.73 -7.60
N PHE A 114 -9.87 6.53 -6.66
CA PHE A 114 -8.54 7.14 -6.69
C PHE A 114 -7.64 6.59 -5.58
N THR A 115 -6.43 6.19 -5.93
CA THR A 115 -5.40 5.79 -4.98
C THR A 115 -4.61 7.00 -4.51
N SER A 116 -4.97 7.45 -3.31
CA SER A 116 -4.28 8.51 -2.58
C SER A 116 -3.16 7.94 -1.69
N SER A 117 -2.95 8.52 -0.52
CA SER A 117 -1.95 8.09 0.48
C SER A 117 -2.31 8.66 1.85
N THR A 118 -1.92 7.99 2.93
CA THR A 118 -1.90 8.60 4.28
C THR A 118 -0.96 9.80 4.36
N GLY A 119 -0.08 10.00 3.37
CA GLY A 119 0.74 11.21 3.21
C GLY A 119 -0.03 12.52 3.25
N VAL A 120 -1.34 12.52 2.92
CA VAL A 120 -2.20 13.70 3.04
C VAL A 120 -2.33 14.23 4.47
N TYR A 121 -2.00 13.43 5.48
CA TYR A 121 -2.05 13.81 6.90
C TYR A 121 -0.77 14.46 7.41
N TYR A 122 0.27 14.52 6.59
CA TYR A 122 1.52 15.18 6.98
C TYR A 122 1.34 16.68 7.27
N PRO A 123 1.96 17.21 8.34
CA PRO A 123 2.78 16.55 9.35
C PRO A 123 1.93 15.75 10.35
N TYR A 124 2.47 14.61 10.78
CA TYR A 124 1.77 13.63 11.64
C TYR A 124 1.92 13.98 13.12
N LEU A 125 1.37 15.13 13.54
CA LEU A 125 1.55 15.68 14.88
C LEU A 125 0.57 15.13 15.93
N GLN A 126 -0.41 14.35 15.52
CA GLN A 126 -1.43 13.77 16.40
C GLN A 126 -1.74 12.33 15.98
N PRO A 127 -1.94 11.41 16.95
CA PRO A 127 -2.26 10.02 16.65
C PRO A 127 -3.67 9.85 16.07
N GLY A 128 -3.91 8.65 15.53
CA GLY A 128 -5.24 8.17 15.19
C GLY A 128 -5.91 8.93 14.05
N ALA A 129 -5.14 9.34 13.01
CA ALA A 129 -5.73 10.01 11.85
C ALA A 129 -6.83 9.15 11.23
N ASP A 130 -8.07 9.62 11.25
CA ASP A 130 -9.19 9.06 10.52
C ASP A 130 -9.53 9.91 9.29
N GLU A 131 -10.48 9.44 8.49
CA GLU A 131 -10.83 10.08 7.21
C GLU A 131 -11.49 11.46 7.35
N ARG A 132 -11.91 11.85 8.56
CA ARG A 132 -12.47 13.18 8.87
C ARG A 132 -11.40 14.23 9.18
N ARG A 133 -10.15 13.78 9.41
CA ARG A 133 -9.04 14.70 9.65
C ARG A 133 -8.86 15.63 8.45
N ALA A 134 -8.82 16.93 8.72
CA ALA A 134 -8.53 17.93 7.71
C ALA A 134 -7.15 17.69 7.07
N VAL A 135 -7.06 17.89 5.77
CA VAL A 135 -5.83 17.76 4.99
C VAL A 135 -5.41 19.12 4.44
N ARG A 136 -4.11 19.33 4.30
CA ARG A 136 -3.58 20.57 3.75
C ARG A 136 -3.78 20.64 2.24
N MET A 137 -4.18 21.80 1.75
CA MET A 137 -4.38 22.07 0.32
C MET A 137 -3.30 22.94 -0.31
N ALA A 138 -2.39 23.46 0.53
CA ALA A 138 -1.20 24.22 0.12
C ALA A 138 -0.05 23.88 1.08
N ALA A 139 1.15 23.75 0.54
CA ALA A 139 2.36 23.53 1.33
C ALA A 139 2.75 24.85 2.05
N THR A 140 3.21 24.73 3.27
CA THR A 140 3.83 25.84 4.03
C THR A 140 5.32 25.92 3.73
N ASP A 141 5.94 24.78 3.44
CA ASP A 141 7.30 24.64 2.93
C ASP A 141 7.30 23.80 1.66
N PRO A 142 7.38 24.40 0.46
CA PRO A 142 7.42 23.66 -0.80
C PRO A 142 8.69 22.79 -0.98
N GLU A 143 9.76 23.06 -0.24
CA GLU A 143 10.99 22.27 -0.29
C GLU A 143 10.88 21.01 0.58
N ASP A 144 9.93 20.94 1.52
CA ASP A 144 9.60 19.70 2.21
C ASP A 144 8.86 18.75 1.26
N GLY A 145 9.59 17.77 0.73
CA GLY A 145 9.07 16.79 -0.22
C GLY A 145 7.88 15.98 0.33
N SER A 146 7.83 15.71 1.64
CA SER A 146 6.74 15.00 2.29
C SER A 146 5.48 15.86 2.32
N GLU A 147 5.60 17.13 2.67
CA GLU A 147 4.48 18.08 2.64
C GLU A 147 3.98 18.29 1.21
N ALA A 148 4.87 18.55 0.27
CA ALA A 148 4.54 18.74 -1.13
C ALA A 148 3.80 17.54 -1.72
N TYR A 149 4.24 16.31 -1.40
CA TYR A 149 3.58 15.08 -1.81
C TYR A 149 2.18 14.95 -1.21
N GLY A 150 2.03 15.19 0.10
CA GLY A 150 0.75 15.11 0.81
C GLY A 150 -0.27 16.09 0.24
N VAL A 151 0.14 17.34 0.02
CA VAL A 151 -0.68 18.39 -0.58
C VAL A 151 -1.09 18.01 -2.01
N ALA A 152 -0.17 17.53 -2.83
CA ALA A 152 -0.49 17.11 -4.20
C ALA A 152 -1.53 16.00 -4.22
N LYS A 153 -1.42 15.00 -3.32
CA LYS A 153 -2.42 13.93 -3.18
C LYS A 153 -3.77 14.47 -2.71
N ALA A 154 -3.81 15.36 -1.73
CA ALA A 154 -5.05 16.00 -1.26
C ALA A 154 -5.74 16.82 -2.37
N GLN A 155 -4.97 17.50 -3.19
CA GLN A 155 -5.48 18.21 -4.36
C GLN A 155 -6.05 17.22 -5.42
N CYS A 156 -5.39 16.08 -5.64
CA CYS A 156 -5.93 15.01 -6.51
C CYS A 156 -7.27 14.47 -5.99
N GLU A 157 -7.38 14.23 -4.68
CA GLU A 157 -8.65 13.81 -4.07
C GLU A 157 -9.77 14.83 -4.32
N ARG A 158 -9.46 16.10 -4.18
CA ARG A 158 -10.42 17.19 -4.47
C ARG A 158 -10.91 17.16 -5.91
N GLU A 159 -10.03 16.99 -6.90
CA GLU A 159 -10.41 16.87 -8.32
C GLU A 159 -11.40 15.72 -8.55
N VAL A 160 -11.15 14.56 -7.92
CA VAL A 160 -12.06 13.41 -8.02
C VAL A 160 -13.41 13.71 -7.37
N MET A 161 -13.41 14.24 -6.14
CA MET A 161 -14.64 14.47 -5.40
C MET A 161 -15.49 15.60 -6.02
N GLN A 162 -14.87 16.61 -6.62
CA GLN A 162 -15.58 17.65 -7.37
C GLN A 162 -16.24 17.11 -8.65
N ALA A 163 -15.57 16.21 -9.37
CA ALA A 163 -16.09 15.68 -10.62
C ALA A 163 -17.12 14.57 -10.42
N PHE A 164 -16.97 13.72 -9.42
CA PHE A 164 -17.76 12.51 -9.22
C PHE A 164 -18.69 12.55 -7.99
N GLY A 165 -18.46 13.40 -7.00
CA GLY A 165 -19.32 13.53 -5.81
C GLY A 165 -19.58 12.18 -5.13
N ALA A 166 -20.85 11.78 -5.02
CA ALA A 166 -21.27 10.50 -4.44
C ALA A 166 -20.84 9.25 -5.27
N ARG A 167 -20.27 9.44 -6.45
CA ARG A 167 -19.69 8.37 -7.28
C ARG A 167 -18.17 8.27 -7.12
N GLY A 168 -17.56 9.17 -6.34
CA GLY A 168 -16.13 9.22 -6.06
C GLY A 168 -15.76 8.35 -4.85
N THR A 169 -14.63 7.64 -4.96
CA THR A 169 -14.04 6.85 -3.88
C THR A 169 -12.56 7.16 -3.79
N VAL A 170 -12.06 7.35 -2.59
CA VAL A 170 -10.64 7.59 -2.31
C VAL A 170 -10.13 6.52 -1.36
N VAL A 171 -9.01 5.90 -1.69
CA VAL A 171 -8.29 5.01 -0.77
C VAL A 171 -6.96 5.68 -0.39
N ARG A 172 -6.66 5.72 0.91
CA ARG A 172 -5.43 6.26 1.49
C ARG A 172 -4.60 5.13 2.09
N PRO A 173 -3.82 4.41 1.27
CA PRO A 173 -2.90 3.40 1.80
C PRO A 173 -1.73 4.05 2.53
N THR A 174 -1.12 3.30 3.46
CA THR A 174 0.19 3.57 4.05
C THR A 174 1.27 2.81 3.29
N TYR A 175 2.38 2.42 3.94
CA TYR A 175 3.40 1.59 3.31
C TYR A 175 2.78 0.35 2.66
N ILE A 176 2.76 0.34 1.33
CA ILE A 176 2.32 -0.81 0.56
C ILE A 176 3.51 -1.77 0.47
N ILE A 177 3.30 -3.02 0.88
CA ILE A 177 4.34 -4.04 0.92
C ILE A 177 3.91 -5.28 0.13
N GLY A 178 4.86 -6.16 -0.16
CA GLY A 178 4.56 -7.43 -0.82
C GLY A 178 5.32 -7.64 -2.12
N PRO A 179 5.02 -8.75 -2.84
CA PRO A 179 5.67 -9.07 -4.10
C PRO A 179 5.44 -7.99 -5.16
N GLY A 180 6.49 -7.60 -5.87
CA GLY A 180 6.41 -6.55 -6.89
C GLY A 180 6.76 -5.15 -6.40
N ASP A 181 7.18 -4.96 -5.15
CA ASP A 181 7.59 -3.66 -4.61
C ASP A 181 8.74 -3.08 -5.44
N THR A 182 8.42 -2.03 -6.21
CA THR A 182 9.39 -1.33 -7.07
C THR A 182 10.23 -0.31 -6.33
N THR A 183 9.98 -0.11 -5.04
CA THR A 183 10.70 0.86 -4.21
C THR A 183 11.86 0.25 -3.45
N ASP A 184 11.95 -1.09 -3.40
CA ASP A 184 12.91 -1.90 -2.65
C ASP A 184 12.84 -1.72 -1.12
N ARG A 185 11.87 -0.94 -0.61
CA ARG A 185 11.76 -0.63 0.82
C ARG A 185 11.48 -1.87 1.67
N PHE A 186 10.36 -2.55 1.40
CA PHE A 186 10.00 -3.72 2.20
C PHE A 186 10.89 -4.93 1.93
N PRO A 187 11.35 -5.24 0.70
CA PRO A 187 12.26 -6.34 0.42
C PRO A 187 13.52 -6.35 1.29
N TYR A 188 13.95 -5.20 1.81
CA TYR A 188 15.07 -5.11 2.73
C TYR A 188 14.91 -6.07 3.93
N TRP A 189 13.76 -6.04 4.63
CA TRP A 189 13.59 -6.83 5.85
C TRP A 189 13.62 -8.34 5.60
N PRO A 190 12.83 -8.94 4.68
CA PRO A 190 12.93 -10.37 4.38
C PRO A 190 14.35 -10.82 4.01
N GLN A 191 15.06 -10.04 3.19
CA GLN A 191 16.41 -10.36 2.78
C GLN A 191 17.41 -10.24 3.93
N ARG A 192 17.35 -9.15 4.67
CA ARG A 192 18.27 -8.92 5.80
C ARG A 192 18.14 -10.02 6.84
N LEU A 193 16.90 -10.38 7.18
CA LEU A 193 16.61 -11.40 8.17
C LEU A 193 17.01 -12.81 7.71
N ALA A 194 16.79 -13.13 6.42
CA ALA A 194 17.21 -14.41 5.85
C ALA A 194 18.74 -14.63 5.89
N ARG A 195 19.56 -13.57 5.91
CA ARG A 195 21.02 -13.67 6.06
C ARG A 195 21.44 -14.10 7.48
N GLY A 196 20.58 -13.92 8.48
CA GLY A 196 20.91 -14.22 9.88
C GLY A 196 21.98 -13.31 10.48
N GLY A 197 22.64 -13.80 11.55
CA GLY A 197 23.65 -13.06 12.26
C GLY A 197 23.10 -11.93 13.11
N GLU A 198 23.94 -10.96 13.48
CA GLU A 198 23.55 -9.79 14.25
C GLU A 198 22.85 -8.76 13.33
N VAL A 199 21.62 -8.38 13.69
CA VAL A 199 20.76 -7.48 12.94
C VAL A 199 20.62 -6.16 13.67
N LEU A 200 20.92 -5.06 13.01
CA LEU A 200 20.62 -3.73 13.52
C LEU A 200 19.09 -3.54 13.52
N ALA A 201 18.51 -3.40 14.71
CA ALA A 201 17.10 -3.10 14.90
C ALA A 201 16.94 -1.62 15.30
N PRO A 202 16.55 -0.75 14.33
CA PRO A 202 16.52 0.68 14.57
C PRO A 202 15.26 1.12 15.29
N GLY A 203 15.38 2.11 16.16
CA GLY A 203 14.29 2.72 16.91
C GLY A 203 13.91 1.93 18.16
N ARG A 204 12.83 2.38 18.82
CA ARG A 204 12.32 1.75 20.04
C ARG A 204 11.49 0.51 19.69
N ARG A 205 11.55 -0.49 20.54
CA ARG A 205 10.69 -1.69 20.42
C ARG A 205 9.19 -1.35 20.39
N THR A 206 8.83 -0.24 21.02
CA THR A 206 7.45 0.24 21.13
C THR A 206 6.99 1.09 19.95
N ASP A 207 7.88 1.43 19.02
CA ASP A 207 7.51 2.24 17.85
C ASP A 207 6.47 1.51 17.02
N PRO A 208 5.34 2.17 16.71
CA PRO A 208 4.28 1.54 15.93
C PRO A 208 4.71 1.34 14.48
N VAL A 209 4.22 0.28 13.87
CA VAL A 209 4.38 -0.01 12.45
C VAL A 209 3.03 -0.27 11.80
N GLN A 210 2.85 0.27 10.60
CA GLN A 210 1.68 0.03 9.77
C GLN A 210 2.11 -0.30 8.34
N TRP A 211 1.38 -1.19 7.71
CA TRP A 211 1.55 -1.56 6.30
C TRP A 211 0.23 -2.01 5.70
N ILE A 212 0.19 -2.19 4.40
CA ILE A 212 -0.84 -2.93 3.71
C ILE A 212 -0.20 -3.83 2.66
N ASP A 213 -0.56 -5.11 2.64
CA ASP A 213 -0.16 -5.99 1.54
C ASP A 213 -0.81 -5.49 0.25
N VAL A 214 -0.03 -5.42 -0.81
CA VAL A 214 -0.47 -4.94 -2.13
C VAL A 214 -1.68 -5.72 -2.66
N ARG A 215 -1.80 -7.00 -2.30
CA ARG A 215 -2.92 -7.87 -2.68
C ARG A 215 -4.18 -7.51 -1.90
N ASP A 216 -4.06 -7.24 -0.60
CA ASP A 216 -5.19 -6.81 0.24
C ASP A 216 -5.72 -5.45 -0.21
N LEU A 217 -4.81 -4.53 -0.56
CA LEU A 217 -5.19 -3.25 -1.16
C LEU A 217 -5.95 -3.46 -2.47
N ALA A 218 -5.42 -4.28 -3.37
CA ALA A 218 -6.02 -4.55 -4.68
C ALA A 218 -7.41 -5.20 -4.55
N GLU A 219 -7.54 -6.20 -3.67
CA GLU A 219 -8.80 -6.88 -3.38
C GLU A 219 -9.85 -5.92 -2.79
N PHE A 220 -9.43 -5.06 -1.86
CA PHE A 220 -10.32 -4.08 -1.26
C PHE A 220 -10.78 -3.00 -2.27
N MET A 221 -9.89 -2.55 -3.16
CA MET A 221 -10.26 -1.59 -4.22
C MET A 221 -11.34 -2.18 -5.15
N VAL A 222 -11.19 -3.44 -5.56
CA VAL A 222 -12.20 -4.13 -6.39
C VAL A 222 -13.50 -4.28 -5.62
N ARG A 223 -13.45 -4.69 -4.35
CA ARG A 223 -14.64 -4.80 -3.48
C ARG A 223 -15.39 -3.47 -3.35
N LEU A 224 -14.68 -2.36 -3.13
CA LEU A 224 -15.32 -1.03 -3.06
C LEU A 224 -16.08 -0.69 -4.34
N ILE A 225 -15.55 -1.10 -5.51
CA ILE A 225 -16.24 -0.94 -6.78
C ILE A 225 -17.46 -1.89 -6.86
N GLU A 226 -17.30 -3.17 -6.53
CA GLU A 226 -18.39 -4.16 -6.57
C GLU A 226 -19.57 -3.79 -5.67
N ASP A 227 -19.28 -3.27 -4.48
CA ASP A 227 -20.27 -2.87 -3.47
C ASP A 227 -20.79 -1.44 -3.66
N ASP A 228 -20.41 -0.76 -4.74
CA ASP A 228 -20.76 0.64 -5.04
C ASP A 228 -20.47 1.61 -3.89
N ARG A 229 -19.38 1.38 -3.14
CA ARG A 229 -18.99 2.19 -2.00
C ARG A 229 -18.34 3.50 -2.42
N ALA A 230 -18.85 4.60 -1.89
CA ALA A 230 -18.29 5.94 -2.07
C ALA A 230 -17.59 6.46 -0.80
N GLY A 231 -16.82 7.54 -0.96
CA GLY A 231 -16.15 8.25 0.13
C GLY A 231 -14.69 7.84 0.31
N THR A 232 -14.08 8.31 1.39
CA THR A 232 -12.65 8.12 1.67
C THR A 232 -12.46 6.98 2.65
N TYR A 233 -11.39 6.17 2.46
CA TYR A 233 -11.03 5.02 3.31
C TYR A 233 -9.52 5.00 3.56
N ASN A 234 -9.11 4.96 4.82
CA ASN A 234 -7.72 4.66 5.19
C ASN A 234 -7.48 3.16 5.03
N VAL A 235 -6.71 2.79 4.02
CA VAL A 235 -6.40 1.38 3.72
C VAL A 235 -5.06 1.05 4.33
N VAL A 236 -5.07 0.90 5.65
CA VAL A 236 -3.89 0.65 6.47
C VAL A 236 -4.10 -0.60 7.31
N GLY A 237 -3.07 -1.39 7.46
CA GLY A 237 -3.03 -2.59 8.28
C GLY A 237 -1.86 -2.58 9.26
N PRO A 238 -1.72 -3.63 10.04
CA PRO A 238 -2.69 -4.73 10.19
C PRO A 238 -3.94 -4.33 10.99
N ARG A 239 -4.87 -5.28 11.18
CA ARG A 239 -6.14 -5.02 11.90
C ARG A 239 -5.92 -4.42 13.30
N ARG A 240 -4.95 -4.92 14.04
CA ARG A 240 -4.49 -4.34 15.31
C ARG A 240 -3.18 -3.60 15.10
N ALA A 241 -2.89 -2.64 15.96
CA ALA A 241 -1.57 -2.01 16.00
C ALA A 241 -0.48 -3.05 16.28
N TRP A 242 0.63 -2.94 15.60
CA TRP A 242 1.87 -3.68 15.83
C TRP A 242 2.98 -2.72 16.17
N THR A 243 4.00 -3.23 16.86
CA THR A 243 5.23 -2.51 17.18
C THR A 243 6.42 -3.11 16.42
N MET A 244 7.52 -2.37 16.33
CA MET A 244 8.79 -2.90 15.81
C MET A 244 9.25 -4.13 16.59
N GLY A 245 9.02 -4.14 17.89
CA GLY A 245 9.35 -5.27 18.79
C GLY A 245 8.52 -6.53 18.51
N GLU A 246 7.36 -6.42 17.89
CA GLU A 246 6.55 -7.55 17.40
C GLU A 246 6.89 -7.90 15.95
N PHE A 247 7.06 -6.88 15.10
CA PHE A 247 7.29 -7.05 13.68
C PHE A 247 8.60 -7.78 13.36
N LEU A 248 9.73 -7.30 13.88
CA LEU A 248 11.04 -7.88 13.54
C LEU A 248 11.18 -9.35 13.95
N PRO A 249 10.82 -9.77 15.18
CA PRO A 249 10.86 -11.19 15.53
C PRO A 249 9.93 -12.06 14.70
N ALA A 250 8.71 -11.57 14.38
CA ALA A 250 7.76 -12.32 13.56
C ALA A 250 8.24 -12.45 12.10
N ALA A 251 8.80 -11.39 11.52
CA ALA A 251 9.37 -11.42 10.18
C ALA A 251 10.61 -12.33 10.12
N ASN A 252 11.46 -12.33 11.17
CA ASN A 252 12.61 -13.23 11.28
C ASN A 252 12.16 -14.70 11.32
N ALA A 253 11.16 -15.02 12.12
CA ALA A 253 10.59 -16.37 12.17
C ALA A 253 10.01 -16.79 10.81
N ALA A 254 9.35 -15.89 10.10
CA ALA A 254 8.75 -16.15 8.80
C ALA A 254 9.75 -16.60 7.72
N VAL A 255 10.99 -16.13 7.78
CA VAL A 255 12.07 -16.54 6.87
C VAL A 255 12.92 -17.70 7.42
N GLY A 256 12.57 -18.28 8.58
CA GLY A 256 13.39 -19.28 9.26
C GLY A 256 14.72 -18.70 9.76
N GLY A 257 14.79 -17.39 9.98
CA GLY A 257 16.01 -16.67 10.30
C GLY A 257 16.51 -16.95 11.71
N THR A 258 17.84 -16.98 11.85
CA THR A 258 18.56 -17.15 13.11
C THR A 258 19.16 -15.83 13.63
N GLY A 259 18.65 -14.71 13.12
CA GLY A 259 19.17 -13.38 13.48
C GLY A 259 18.93 -13.02 14.95
N SER A 260 19.94 -12.42 15.56
CA SER A 260 19.84 -11.74 16.86
C SER A 260 19.76 -10.24 16.67
N PHE A 261 18.96 -9.55 17.49
CA PHE A 261 18.70 -8.12 17.32
C PHE A 261 19.50 -7.26 18.29
N THR A 262 20.31 -6.35 17.75
CA THR A 262 20.89 -5.24 18.52
C THR A 262 19.99 -4.01 18.31
N TRP A 263 19.24 -3.64 19.33
CA TRP A 263 18.34 -2.50 19.32
C TRP A 263 19.10 -1.20 19.55
N ILE A 264 18.87 -0.24 18.65
CA ILE A 264 19.45 1.10 18.73
C ILE A 264 18.28 2.09 18.73
N ASP A 265 17.96 2.63 19.91
CA ASP A 265 16.84 3.55 20.16
C ASP A 265 17.29 5.02 20.26
N ASP A 266 18.56 5.28 20.01
CA ASP A 266 19.13 6.61 19.88
C ASP A 266 18.99 7.11 18.43
N TYR A 267 18.02 7.98 18.21
CA TYR A 267 17.70 8.51 16.88
C TYR A 267 18.77 9.46 16.34
N GLU A 268 19.49 10.19 17.19
CA GLU A 268 20.59 11.05 16.77
C GLU A 268 21.78 10.20 16.31
N PHE A 269 22.06 9.11 17.01
CA PHE A 269 23.06 8.13 16.57
C PHE A 269 22.67 7.51 15.23
N LEU A 270 21.42 7.03 15.07
CA LEU A 270 20.94 6.45 13.81
C LEU A 270 21.03 7.43 12.65
N SER A 271 20.71 8.70 12.89
CA SER A 271 20.85 9.78 11.91
C SER A 271 22.30 10.00 11.50
N ALA A 272 23.20 10.09 12.48
CA ALA A 272 24.64 10.25 12.24
C ALA A 272 25.28 9.07 11.49
N GLN A 273 24.69 7.89 11.58
CA GLN A 273 25.11 6.70 10.82
C GLN A 273 24.37 6.54 9.47
N GLU A 274 23.58 7.53 9.04
CA GLU A 274 22.80 7.52 7.80
C GLU A 274 21.84 6.33 7.69
N ILE A 275 21.36 5.81 8.83
CA ILE A 275 20.45 4.65 8.88
C ILE A 275 19.02 5.10 8.56
N PHE A 276 18.70 6.36 8.80
CA PHE A 276 17.36 6.93 8.77
C PHE A 276 16.61 6.68 7.46
N ASP A 277 17.20 7.05 6.34
CA ASP A 277 16.56 6.98 5.02
C ASP A 277 16.77 5.63 4.32
N SER A 278 17.42 4.68 5.00
CA SER A 278 17.86 3.43 4.40
C SER A 278 17.02 2.22 4.80
N VAL A 279 16.12 2.34 5.78
CA VAL A 279 15.21 1.28 6.24
C VAL A 279 13.80 1.79 6.44
N PRO A 280 12.77 0.98 6.10
CA PRO A 280 11.38 1.35 6.34
C PRO A 280 11.07 1.40 7.85
N TRP A 281 10.15 2.30 8.20
CA TRP A 281 9.60 2.50 9.56
C TRP A 281 10.60 2.95 10.61
N VAL A 282 11.64 3.67 10.21
CA VAL A 282 12.58 4.25 11.17
C VAL A 282 12.19 5.68 11.47
N MET A 283 12.30 6.00 12.74
CA MET A 283 12.28 7.33 13.33
C MET A 283 10.96 8.07 13.27
N LEU A 284 10.13 7.74 14.24
CA LEU A 284 8.93 8.49 14.56
C LEU A 284 9.33 9.67 15.47
N LYS A 285 9.79 10.77 14.87
CA LYS A 285 10.09 12.03 15.58
C LYS A 285 9.57 13.22 14.78
N ASP A 286 9.53 14.38 15.40
CA ASP A 286 9.16 15.65 14.79
C ASP A 286 7.85 15.53 13.97
N ASN A 287 7.88 15.90 12.70
CA ASN A 287 6.74 15.83 11.80
C ASN A 287 6.22 14.43 11.53
N ASP A 288 7.00 13.39 11.81
CA ASP A 288 6.66 11.97 11.59
C ASP A 288 6.24 11.22 12.87
N LEU A 289 6.14 11.91 14.01
CA LEU A 289 5.90 11.30 15.33
C LEU A 289 4.73 10.30 15.36
N TRP A 290 3.67 10.56 14.62
CA TRP A 290 2.47 9.71 14.57
C TRP A 290 2.17 9.16 13.17
N HIS A 291 3.19 9.06 12.32
CA HIS A 291 3.03 8.56 10.95
C HIS A 291 2.35 7.18 10.90
N MET A 292 2.74 6.25 11.78
CA MET A 292 2.24 4.87 11.82
C MET A 292 1.03 4.70 12.75
N SER A 293 0.09 5.64 12.77
CA SER A 293 -1.04 5.62 13.70
C SER A 293 -2.40 5.93 13.05
N SER A 294 -2.52 5.80 11.74
CA SER A 294 -3.79 6.04 11.05
C SER A 294 -4.84 4.99 11.39
N SER A 295 -6.09 5.40 11.56
CA SER A 295 -7.21 4.51 11.85
C SER A 295 -7.70 3.80 10.60
N ASN A 296 -7.88 2.48 10.68
CA ASN A 296 -8.46 1.65 9.61
C ASN A 296 -9.92 1.22 9.89
N THR A 297 -10.54 1.75 10.94
CA THR A 297 -11.85 1.31 11.42
C THR A 297 -12.91 1.31 10.31
N LYS A 298 -12.95 2.37 9.51
CA LYS A 298 -13.92 2.50 8.41
C LYS A 298 -13.69 1.48 7.29
N ALA A 299 -12.43 1.28 6.90
CA ALA A 299 -12.08 0.31 5.87
C ALA A 299 -12.36 -1.13 6.33
N VAL A 300 -12.06 -1.46 7.60
CA VAL A 300 -12.39 -2.76 8.21
C VAL A 300 -13.90 -2.99 8.23
N ALA A 301 -14.69 -1.99 8.61
CA ALA A 301 -16.15 -2.08 8.57
C ALA A 301 -16.69 -2.24 7.14
N ALA A 302 -15.95 -1.77 6.13
CA ALA A 302 -16.28 -1.95 4.71
C ALA A 302 -15.72 -3.26 4.12
N GLY A 303 -15.08 -4.12 4.93
CA GLY A 303 -14.63 -5.44 4.53
C GLY A 303 -13.16 -5.54 4.13
N LEU A 304 -12.29 -4.59 4.54
CA LEU A 304 -10.85 -4.73 4.37
C LEU A 304 -10.35 -5.98 5.11
N GLY A 305 -9.76 -6.91 4.37
CA GLY A 305 -9.07 -8.08 4.89
C GLY A 305 -7.57 -7.83 5.05
N PHE A 306 -6.90 -8.73 5.76
CA PHE A 306 -5.46 -8.64 5.99
C PHE A 306 -4.83 -10.04 5.91
N ARG A 307 -3.84 -10.19 5.05
CA ARG A 307 -2.94 -11.35 5.05
C ARG A 307 -2.07 -11.35 6.30
N GLY A 308 -1.66 -12.53 6.72
CA GLY A 308 -0.67 -12.68 7.77
C GLY A 308 0.70 -12.13 7.33
N LEU A 309 1.43 -11.53 8.27
CA LEU A 309 2.79 -11.02 8.00
C LEU A 309 3.70 -12.13 7.44
N GLU A 310 3.57 -13.34 7.95
CA GLU A 310 4.37 -14.50 7.54
C GLU A 310 4.22 -14.79 6.04
N GLU A 311 2.99 -14.78 5.52
CA GLU A 311 2.71 -14.98 4.09
C GLU A 311 3.33 -13.84 3.27
N THR A 312 3.10 -12.58 3.68
CA THR A 312 3.64 -11.41 2.98
C THR A 312 5.17 -11.43 2.92
N VAL A 313 5.82 -11.77 4.03
CA VAL A 313 7.29 -11.86 4.13
C VAL A 313 7.85 -12.95 3.22
N ARG A 314 7.29 -14.17 3.28
CA ARG A 314 7.74 -15.30 2.46
C ARG A 314 7.58 -15.03 0.97
N ASP A 315 6.40 -14.53 0.59
CA ASP A 315 6.10 -14.26 -0.82
C ASP A 315 6.96 -13.13 -1.37
N THR A 316 7.24 -12.11 -0.55
CA THR A 316 8.15 -11.03 -0.94
C THR A 316 9.57 -11.54 -1.14
N LEU A 317 10.06 -12.40 -0.23
CA LEU A 317 11.38 -13.01 -0.35
C LEU A 317 11.47 -13.91 -1.59
N ALA A 318 10.46 -14.74 -1.84
CA ALA A 318 10.39 -15.60 -3.02
C ALA A 318 10.38 -14.77 -4.31
N TRP A 319 9.53 -13.73 -4.38
CA TRP A 319 9.52 -12.82 -5.51
C TRP A 319 10.87 -12.13 -5.71
N TRP A 320 11.49 -11.65 -4.63
CA TRP A 320 12.79 -10.99 -4.72
C TRP A 320 13.85 -11.88 -5.34
N GLY A 321 13.79 -13.19 -5.08
CA GLY A 321 14.66 -14.18 -5.72
C GLY A 321 14.54 -14.22 -7.25
N THR A 322 13.42 -13.75 -7.81
CA THR A 322 13.18 -13.68 -9.27
C THR A 322 13.60 -12.34 -9.90
N VAL A 323 13.96 -11.34 -9.08
CA VAL A 323 14.42 -10.04 -9.56
C VAL A 323 15.83 -10.16 -10.12
N GLU A 324 16.14 -9.37 -11.13
CA GLU A 324 17.48 -9.36 -11.76
C GLU A 324 18.61 -9.15 -10.74
N ALA A 325 19.71 -9.87 -10.91
CA ALA A 325 20.85 -9.84 -10.00
C ALA A 325 21.38 -8.42 -9.78
N ALA A 326 21.52 -7.64 -10.83
CA ALA A 326 22.01 -6.25 -10.75
C ALA A 326 21.20 -5.36 -9.81
N ARG A 327 19.86 -5.55 -9.78
CA ARG A 327 18.98 -4.84 -8.82
C ARG A 327 19.09 -5.42 -7.42
N ARG A 328 19.23 -6.75 -7.29
CA ARG A 328 19.38 -7.39 -5.98
C ARG A 328 20.69 -7.02 -5.29
N ASP A 329 21.76 -6.84 -6.07
CA ASP A 329 23.09 -6.49 -5.58
C ASP A 329 23.16 -5.01 -5.15
N ARG A 330 22.33 -4.16 -5.74
CA ARG A 330 22.27 -2.72 -5.43
C ARG A 330 20.81 -2.26 -5.36
N PRO A 331 20.08 -2.66 -4.32
CA PRO A 331 18.71 -2.22 -4.13
C PRO A 331 18.66 -0.70 -3.92
N GLY A 332 17.61 -0.08 -4.43
CA GLY A 332 17.42 1.37 -4.35
C GLY A 332 17.19 1.88 -2.91
N PHE A 333 16.85 0.98 -1.99
CA PHE A 333 16.56 1.30 -0.59
C PHE A 333 17.03 0.15 0.31
N SER A 334 18.19 0.30 0.97
CA SER A 334 18.70 -0.66 1.96
C SER A 334 19.91 -0.11 2.68
N ILE A 335 20.17 -0.56 3.90
CA ILE A 335 21.48 -0.44 4.55
C ILE A 335 22.42 -1.45 3.90
N GLN A 336 23.60 -0.97 3.46
CA GLN A 336 24.63 -1.87 2.97
C GLN A 336 25.27 -2.65 4.12
N PRO A 337 25.72 -3.91 3.91
CA PRO A 337 26.28 -4.74 4.97
C PRO A 337 27.43 -4.09 5.74
N GLU A 338 28.29 -3.37 5.04
CA GLU A 338 29.44 -2.67 5.64
C GLU A 338 28.99 -1.47 6.50
N GLN A 339 27.93 -0.78 6.08
CA GLN A 339 27.34 0.32 6.85
C GLN A 339 26.70 -0.20 8.14
N GLU A 340 25.92 -1.29 8.04
CA GLU A 340 25.34 -1.94 9.20
C GLU A 340 26.42 -2.40 10.20
N ALA A 341 27.46 -3.07 9.71
CA ALA A 341 28.57 -3.54 10.55
C ALA A 341 29.28 -2.38 11.28
N ARG A 342 29.54 -1.28 10.55
CA ARG A 342 30.14 -0.08 11.16
C ARG A 342 29.24 0.53 12.25
N ALA A 343 27.96 0.67 11.99
CA ALA A 343 27.00 1.22 12.94
C ALA A 343 26.89 0.34 14.21
N LEU A 344 26.82 -0.98 14.05
CA LEU A 344 26.82 -1.92 15.16
C LEU A 344 28.09 -1.85 16.01
N ALA A 345 29.26 -1.77 15.38
CA ALA A 345 30.53 -1.64 16.07
C ALA A 345 30.65 -0.31 16.84
N ALA A 346 30.26 0.80 16.20
CA ALA A 346 30.24 2.12 16.82
C ALA A 346 29.29 2.16 18.03
N TRP A 347 28.09 1.57 17.90
CA TRP A 347 27.13 1.49 18.99
C TRP A 347 27.65 0.72 20.20
N LYS A 348 28.33 -0.40 19.98
CA LYS A 348 28.96 -1.19 21.06
C LYS A 348 30.08 -0.42 21.75
N ALA A 349 30.88 0.31 20.97
CA ALA A 349 31.99 1.10 21.54
C ALA A 349 31.50 2.25 22.45
N LEU A 350 30.30 2.82 22.17
CA LEU A 350 29.70 3.86 23.01
C LEU A 350 29.17 3.31 24.35
N ARG A 351 29.02 1.99 24.50
CA ARG A 351 28.40 1.32 25.65
C ARG A 351 29.40 0.44 26.43
N ALA A 352 30.64 0.34 25.95
CA ALA A 352 31.73 -0.35 26.60
C ALA A 352 32.43 0.56 27.64
#